data_a4c6b0392c25e338c706303b128a323b
#
_entry.id   a4c6b0392c25e338c706303b128a323b
#
_cell.length_a   1.000
_cell.length_b   1.000
_cell.length_c   1.000
_cell.angle_alpha   90.00
_cell.angle_beta   90.00
_cell.angle_gamma   90.00
#
_symmetry.space_group_name_H-M   'P 1'
#
loop_
_entity.id
_entity.type
_entity.pdbx_description
1 polymer ?
#
loop_
_entity_poly.entity_id
_entity_poly.type
_entity_poly.pdbx_seq_one_letter_code
_entity_poly.pdbx_strand_id
1 'polypeptide(L)'
;PLNFISSEAPMYKNKLHEGIRNGASGNDALLVHAIARIMLNNVIDNIQMSWVKEGHKFSQLLLKWGANDFGGTLINESISTAAGSQHGQLLKPREIRHLIRDIGRVPAERNTTYDILKTFEKESETTESLDKVSDAAKFGSYFELIKINKFKYKNPR
;
A
#
# COMPACT_ATOMS: atom_id res chain seq x y z
N PRO A 1 10.28 -1.06 1.21
CA PRO A 1 10.56 -0.85 -0.22
C PRO A 1 9.30 -0.41 -0.96
N LEU A 2 9.45 0.48 -1.95
CA LEU A 2 8.34 0.97 -2.77
C LEU A 2 8.69 0.79 -4.25
N ASN A 3 7.89 0.00 -4.96
CA ASN A 3 8.08 -0.20 -6.38
C ASN A 3 7.71 1.03 -7.20
N PHE A 4 8.44 1.26 -8.27
CA PHE A 4 8.10 2.26 -9.27
C PHE A 4 6.93 1.76 -10.12
N ILE A 5 5.85 2.53 -10.16
CA ILE A 5 4.71 2.31 -11.06
C ILE A 5 4.97 3.13 -12.32
N SER A 6 5.23 2.46 -13.42
CA SER A 6 5.76 3.09 -14.62
C SER A 6 4.72 3.43 -15.67
N SER A 7 3.64 2.67 -15.79
CA SER A 7 2.76 2.68 -16.97
C SER A 7 2.22 4.05 -17.35
N GLU A 8 1.85 4.88 -16.38
CA GLU A 8 1.35 6.24 -16.59
C GLU A 8 2.33 7.32 -16.11
N ALA A 9 3.47 6.94 -15.54
CA ALA A 9 4.46 7.90 -15.06
C ALA A 9 5.06 8.70 -16.23
N PRO A 10 5.03 10.05 -16.21
CA PRO A 10 5.51 10.88 -17.32
C PRO A 10 6.97 10.61 -17.68
N MET A 11 7.82 10.34 -16.68
CA MET A 11 9.23 9.99 -16.88
C MET A 11 9.38 8.76 -17.79
N TYR A 12 8.57 7.74 -17.60
CA TYR A 12 8.59 6.51 -18.38
C TYR A 12 7.92 6.68 -19.75
N LYS A 13 6.70 7.25 -19.77
CA LYS A 13 5.93 7.48 -21.01
C LYS A 13 6.67 8.37 -22.00
N ASN A 14 7.29 9.43 -21.53
CA ASN A 14 7.98 10.41 -22.35
C ASN A 14 9.44 10.03 -22.63
N LYS A 15 9.90 8.88 -22.14
CA LYS A 15 11.28 8.39 -22.31
C LYS A 15 12.33 9.46 -21.95
N LEU A 16 12.09 10.18 -20.85
CA LEU A 16 12.94 11.30 -20.44
C LEU A 16 14.39 10.93 -20.17
N HIS A 17 14.64 9.66 -19.86
CA HIS A 17 15.99 9.11 -19.66
C HIS A 17 16.10 7.75 -20.35
N GLU A 18 17.24 7.49 -20.98
CA GLU A 18 17.56 6.16 -21.49
C GLU A 18 17.75 5.16 -20.35
N GLY A 19 17.34 3.92 -20.57
CA GLY A 19 17.55 2.83 -19.61
C GLY A 19 16.60 2.80 -18.40
N ILE A 20 15.55 3.62 -18.35
CA ILE A 20 14.54 3.52 -17.29
C ILE A 20 13.84 2.16 -17.39
N ARG A 21 13.98 1.34 -16.35
CA ARG A 21 13.31 0.04 -16.25
C ARG A 21 11.80 0.22 -15.98
N ASN A 22 11.02 -0.74 -16.44
CA ASN A 22 9.58 -0.83 -16.18
C ASN A 22 9.28 -1.32 -14.75
N GLY A 23 9.88 -0.68 -13.76
CA GLY A 23 9.75 -1.08 -12.36
C GLY A 23 10.56 -2.31 -11.97
N ALA A 24 10.37 -2.76 -10.74
CA ALA A 24 10.96 -4.00 -10.23
C ALA A 24 10.11 -5.21 -10.64
N SER A 25 10.77 -6.35 -10.88
CA SER A 25 10.05 -7.61 -11.04
C SER A 25 9.54 -8.13 -9.69
N GLY A 26 8.60 -9.09 -9.72
CA GLY A 26 8.16 -9.76 -8.50
C GLY A 26 9.31 -10.45 -7.75
N ASN A 27 10.28 -11.03 -8.47
CA ASN A 27 11.48 -11.60 -7.85
C ASN A 27 12.35 -10.54 -7.18
N ASP A 28 12.54 -9.38 -7.79
CA ASP A 28 13.26 -8.26 -7.16
C ASP A 28 12.58 -7.84 -5.86
N ALA A 29 11.25 -7.72 -5.88
CA ALA A 29 10.49 -7.35 -4.69
C ALA A 29 10.61 -8.40 -3.57
N LEU A 30 10.50 -9.70 -3.89
CA LEU A 30 10.70 -10.78 -2.93
C LEU A 30 12.10 -10.75 -2.32
N LEU A 31 13.12 -10.65 -3.15
CA LEU A 31 14.52 -10.63 -2.72
C LEU A 31 14.82 -9.42 -1.84
N VAL A 32 14.35 -8.23 -2.21
CA VAL A 32 14.56 -7.01 -1.41
C VAL A 32 13.94 -7.14 -0.03
N HIS A 33 12.71 -7.67 0.10
CA HIS A 33 12.07 -7.85 1.41
C HIS A 33 12.78 -8.92 2.25
N ALA A 34 13.16 -10.05 1.63
CA ALA A 34 13.87 -11.12 2.33
C ALA A 34 15.27 -10.68 2.81
N ILE A 35 16.03 -10.04 1.92
CA ILE A 35 17.36 -9.52 2.26
C ILE A 35 17.27 -8.43 3.32
N ALA A 36 16.33 -7.49 3.18
CA ALA A 36 16.10 -6.45 4.17
C ALA A 36 15.80 -7.06 5.56
N ARG A 37 14.95 -8.10 5.62
CA ARG A 37 14.66 -8.79 6.89
C ARG A 37 15.90 -9.43 7.51
N ILE A 38 16.75 -10.07 6.71
CA ILE A 38 17.97 -10.72 7.20
C ILE A 38 19.01 -9.67 7.64
N MET A 39 19.25 -8.66 6.80
CA MET A 39 20.30 -7.67 7.03
C MET A 39 19.95 -6.66 8.10
N LEU A 40 18.67 -6.32 8.25
CA LEU A 40 18.19 -5.30 9.18
C LEU A 40 17.54 -5.91 10.42
N ASN A 41 17.66 -7.22 10.62
CA ASN A 41 17.16 -7.88 11.82
C ASN A 41 17.81 -7.25 13.09
N ASN A 42 17.02 -7.03 14.12
CA ASN A 42 17.38 -6.32 15.34
C ASN A 42 17.76 -4.82 15.18
N VAL A 43 17.63 -4.27 13.99
CA VAL A 43 17.86 -2.82 13.73
C VAL A 43 16.57 -2.15 13.25
N ILE A 44 15.84 -2.82 12.37
CA ILE A 44 14.54 -2.37 11.87
C ILE A 44 13.52 -3.49 12.06
N ASP A 45 12.61 -3.30 13.01
CA ASP A 45 11.61 -4.32 13.36
C ASP A 45 10.52 -4.44 12.31
N ASN A 46 10.12 -3.33 11.69
CA ASN A 46 8.97 -3.29 10.80
C ASN A 46 9.39 -3.06 9.35
N ILE A 47 9.06 -4.00 8.49
CA ILE A 47 9.23 -3.91 7.04
C ILE A 47 7.85 -3.92 6.42
N GLN A 48 7.42 -2.75 5.96
CA GLN A 48 6.14 -2.57 5.30
C GLN A 48 6.24 -2.89 3.82
N MET A 49 5.24 -3.59 3.29
CA MET A 49 5.00 -3.68 1.85
C MET A 49 3.85 -2.75 1.44
N SER A 50 3.68 -2.49 0.14
CA SER A 50 2.67 -1.58 -0.37
C SER A 50 1.64 -2.34 -1.22
N TRP A 51 0.51 -2.73 -0.63
CA TRP A 51 -0.53 -3.47 -1.33
C TRP A 51 -1.09 -2.72 -2.55
N VAL A 52 -1.12 -1.39 -2.51
CA VAL A 52 -1.60 -0.56 -3.62
C VAL A 52 -0.69 -0.63 -4.85
N LYS A 53 0.57 -0.96 -4.66
CA LYS A 53 1.56 -1.12 -5.75
C LYS A 53 1.74 -2.57 -6.17
N GLU A 54 1.71 -3.47 -5.21
CA GLU A 54 2.01 -4.90 -5.39
C GLU A 54 0.77 -5.76 -5.64
N GLY A 55 -0.40 -5.27 -5.25
CA GLY A 55 -1.64 -6.04 -5.24
C GLY A 55 -1.79 -6.95 -4.02
N HIS A 56 -3.01 -7.34 -3.75
CA HIS A 56 -3.35 -8.03 -2.50
C HIS A 56 -2.69 -9.41 -2.37
N LYS A 57 -2.73 -10.22 -3.43
CA LYS A 57 -2.16 -11.58 -3.43
C LYS A 57 -0.64 -11.59 -3.33
N PHE A 58 0.02 -10.69 -4.04
CA PHE A 58 1.46 -10.60 -3.95
C PHE A 58 1.92 -10.02 -2.61
N SER A 59 1.13 -9.14 -2.01
CA SER A 59 1.34 -8.65 -0.65
C SER A 59 1.30 -9.78 0.40
N GLN A 60 0.38 -10.74 0.27
CA GLN A 60 0.38 -11.94 1.12
C GLN A 60 1.69 -12.73 0.99
N LEU A 61 2.23 -12.84 -0.22
CA LEU A 61 3.51 -13.52 -0.45
C LEU A 61 4.65 -12.75 0.22
N LEU A 62 4.69 -11.42 0.07
CA LEU A 62 5.72 -10.57 0.71
C LEU A 62 5.71 -10.68 2.23
N LEU A 63 4.54 -10.85 2.87
CA LEU A 63 4.46 -11.14 4.30
C LEU A 63 5.16 -12.46 4.67
N LYS A 64 5.18 -13.45 3.79
CA LYS A 64 5.96 -14.69 4.01
C LYS A 64 7.45 -14.52 3.73
N TRP A 65 7.83 -13.48 3.00
CA TRP A 65 9.19 -13.21 2.52
C TRP A 65 9.88 -12.04 3.25
N GLY A 66 9.50 -11.75 4.48
CA GLY A 66 10.22 -10.81 5.32
C GLY A 66 9.46 -9.55 5.72
N ALA A 67 8.42 -9.16 4.99
CA ALA A 67 7.51 -8.11 5.44
C ALA A 67 6.70 -8.58 6.67
N ASN A 68 6.35 -7.65 7.54
CA ASN A 68 5.46 -7.89 8.68
C ASN A 68 4.40 -6.79 8.86
N ASP A 69 4.36 -5.82 7.95
CA ASP A 69 3.42 -4.71 7.99
C ASP A 69 2.69 -4.60 6.65
N PHE A 70 1.36 -4.74 6.69
CA PHE A 70 0.49 -4.65 5.50
C PHE A 70 0.24 -3.20 5.09
N GLY A 71 0.62 -2.22 5.90
CA GLY A 71 0.27 -0.82 5.73
C GLY A 71 -1.13 -0.52 6.24
N GLY A 72 -1.75 0.51 5.72
CA GLY A 72 -3.07 0.95 6.13
C GLY A 72 -4.13 0.78 5.05
N THR A 73 -5.34 1.21 5.37
CA THR A 73 -6.51 1.18 4.48
C THR A 73 -6.38 2.11 3.29
N LEU A 74 -5.54 3.15 3.38
CA LEU A 74 -5.22 4.13 2.33
C LEU A 74 -6.48 4.67 1.62
N ILE A 75 -7.37 5.27 2.38
CA ILE A 75 -8.60 5.85 1.84
C ILE A 75 -8.25 6.87 0.74
N ASN A 76 -8.76 6.61 -0.48
CA ASN A 76 -8.58 7.47 -1.63
C ASN A 76 -7.11 7.68 -2.04
N GLU A 77 -6.31 6.62 -2.06
CA GLU A 77 -4.94 6.66 -2.60
C GLU A 77 -5.01 6.83 -4.13
N SER A 78 -4.82 8.05 -4.59
CA SER A 78 -4.96 8.41 -6.00
C SER A 78 -3.62 8.50 -6.75
N ILE A 79 -2.50 8.66 -6.05
CA ILE A 79 -1.18 8.87 -6.67
C ILE A 79 -0.72 7.62 -7.40
N SER A 80 -0.77 6.47 -6.75
CA SER A 80 -0.40 5.19 -7.38
C SER A 80 -1.36 4.82 -8.51
N THR A 81 -2.67 5.11 -8.34
CA THR A 81 -3.67 4.91 -9.38
C THR A 81 -3.39 5.81 -10.60
N ALA A 82 -3.07 7.09 -10.38
CA ALA A 82 -2.69 8.01 -11.45
C ALA A 82 -1.40 7.58 -12.17
N ALA A 83 -0.48 6.89 -11.49
CA ALA A 83 0.71 6.31 -12.09
C ALA A 83 0.45 4.98 -12.81
N GLY A 84 -0.79 4.46 -12.74
CA GLY A 84 -1.23 3.26 -13.46
C GLY A 84 -1.41 2.01 -12.60
N SER A 85 -1.36 2.12 -11.27
CA SER A 85 -1.72 1.00 -10.39
C SER A 85 -3.21 0.64 -10.52
N GLN A 86 -3.51 -0.66 -10.56
CA GLN A 86 -4.86 -1.19 -10.74
C GLN A 86 -5.39 -1.91 -9.49
N HIS A 87 -4.75 -1.73 -8.33
CA HIS A 87 -5.05 -2.49 -7.12
C HIS A 87 -6.04 -1.81 -6.17
N GLY A 88 -6.66 -0.71 -6.61
CA GLY A 88 -7.64 0.04 -5.84
C GLY A 88 -7.04 1.16 -4.98
N GLN A 89 -7.91 1.88 -4.31
CA GLN A 89 -7.56 3.06 -3.51
C GLN A 89 -7.97 2.93 -2.05
N LEU A 90 -8.69 1.89 -1.71
CA LEU A 90 -9.15 1.55 -0.37
C LEU A 90 -9.11 0.04 -0.19
N LEU A 91 -8.55 -0.41 0.90
CA LEU A 91 -8.67 -1.78 1.38
C LEU A 91 -9.26 -1.74 2.79
N LYS A 92 -10.40 -2.38 3.00
CA LYS A 92 -11.14 -2.31 4.27
C LYS A 92 -10.40 -3.07 5.38
N PRO A 93 -10.55 -2.64 6.65
CA PRO A 93 -9.90 -3.32 7.77
C PRO A 93 -10.17 -4.83 7.82
N ARG A 94 -11.42 -5.25 7.60
CA ARG A 94 -11.78 -6.68 7.57
C ARG A 94 -11.09 -7.44 6.42
N GLU A 95 -10.91 -6.78 5.28
CA GLU A 95 -10.23 -7.39 4.12
C GLU A 95 -8.74 -7.57 4.42
N ILE A 96 -8.09 -6.58 5.03
CA ILE A 96 -6.70 -6.68 5.50
C ILE A 96 -6.57 -7.83 6.48
N ARG A 97 -7.45 -7.91 7.50
CA ARG A 97 -7.44 -9.00 8.49
C ARG A 97 -7.62 -10.37 7.84
N HIS A 98 -8.55 -10.47 6.89
CA HIS A 98 -8.77 -11.72 6.13
C HIS A 98 -7.51 -12.12 5.36
N LEU A 99 -6.90 -11.21 4.61
CA LEU A 99 -5.68 -11.49 3.84
C LEU A 99 -4.51 -11.95 4.72
N ILE A 100 -4.37 -11.38 5.93
CA ILE A 100 -3.33 -11.77 6.88
C ILE A 100 -3.60 -13.16 7.47
N ARG A 101 -4.87 -13.46 7.82
CA ARG A 101 -5.26 -14.80 8.34
C ARG A 101 -5.11 -15.90 7.29
N ASP A 102 -5.44 -15.61 6.06
CA ASP A 102 -5.37 -16.55 4.93
C ASP A 102 -3.97 -17.16 4.74
N ILE A 103 -2.95 -16.46 5.21
CA ILE A 103 -1.56 -16.96 5.22
C ILE A 103 -1.11 -17.55 6.57
N GLY A 104 -2.04 -17.73 7.51
CA GLY A 104 -1.78 -18.31 8.83
C GLY A 104 -1.13 -17.34 9.83
N ARG A 105 -1.29 -16.03 9.65
CA ARG A 105 -0.79 -15.01 10.59
C ARG A 105 -1.93 -14.36 11.36
N VAL A 106 -1.63 -13.88 12.57
CA VAL A 106 -2.57 -13.13 13.40
C VAL A 106 -2.47 -11.65 13.04
N PRO A 107 -3.58 -11.01 12.60
CA PRO A 107 -3.59 -9.58 12.32
C PRO A 107 -3.48 -8.77 13.61
N ALA A 108 -2.78 -7.64 13.52
CA ALA A 108 -2.73 -6.64 14.58
C ALA A 108 -2.91 -5.25 13.99
N GLU A 109 -3.60 -4.38 14.74
CA GLU A 109 -3.71 -2.96 14.46
C GLU A 109 -2.60 -2.22 15.21
N ARG A 110 -1.94 -1.30 14.54
CA ARG A 110 -0.91 -0.44 15.10
C ARG A 110 -1.19 1.04 14.87
N ASN A 111 -0.59 1.89 15.67
CA ASN A 111 -0.53 3.32 15.41
C ASN A 111 0.63 3.68 14.45
N THR A 112 0.84 4.97 14.21
CA THR A 112 1.92 5.48 13.35
C THR A 112 3.31 5.33 13.96
N THR A 113 3.41 5.15 15.26
CA THR A 113 4.67 4.89 16.00
C THR A 113 4.95 3.40 16.19
N TYR A 114 4.17 2.54 15.53
CA TYR A 114 4.26 1.07 15.55
C TYR A 114 3.89 0.40 16.88
N ASP A 115 3.25 1.12 17.81
CA ASP A 115 2.69 0.49 19.01
C ASP A 115 1.47 -0.35 18.61
N ILE A 116 1.40 -1.58 19.09
CA ILE A 116 0.26 -2.46 18.86
C ILE A 116 -0.93 -1.99 19.70
N LEU A 117 -1.99 -1.58 19.05
CA LEU A 117 -3.23 -1.14 19.69
C LEU A 117 -4.17 -2.30 19.98
N LYS A 118 -4.23 -3.27 19.07
CA LYS A 118 -5.14 -4.40 19.16
C LYS A 118 -4.64 -5.59 18.35
N THR A 119 -4.80 -6.79 18.90
CA THR A 119 -4.54 -8.05 18.21
C THR A 119 -5.85 -8.79 17.95
N PHE A 120 -6.01 -9.36 16.76
CA PHE A 120 -7.23 -9.99 16.29
C PHE A 120 -7.06 -11.51 16.17
N GLU A 121 -7.14 -12.21 17.27
CA GLU A 121 -6.94 -13.67 17.31
C GLU A 121 -8.13 -14.47 16.77
N LYS A 122 -9.34 -13.92 16.90
CA LYS A 122 -10.60 -14.59 16.51
C LYS A 122 -11.25 -13.90 15.32
N GLU A 123 -11.97 -14.67 14.51
CA GLU A 123 -12.65 -14.19 13.31
C GLU A 123 -13.93 -13.38 13.62
N SER A 124 -14.55 -13.62 14.78
CA SER A 124 -15.80 -12.96 15.24
C SER A 124 -15.55 -11.55 15.78
N GLU A 125 -15.02 -10.66 14.95
CA GLU A 125 -14.61 -9.35 15.40
C GLU A 125 -15.57 -8.26 14.95
N THR A 126 -15.65 -7.21 15.80
CA THR A 126 -16.50 -6.06 15.56
C THR A 126 -16.23 -5.41 14.21
N THR A 127 -17.29 -5.18 13.47
CA THR A 127 -17.25 -4.42 12.24
C THR A 127 -16.84 -2.98 12.54
N GLU A 128 -15.76 -2.51 11.94
CA GLU A 128 -15.31 -1.14 12.06
C GLU A 128 -16.12 -0.20 11.15
N SER A 129 -16.07 1.10 11.43
CA SER A 129 -16.78 2.11 10.63
C SER A 129 -16.37 2.07 9.16
N LEU A 130 -15.09 1.83 8.87
CA LEU A 130 -14.57 1.72 7.50
C LEU A 130 -15.03 0.45 6.78
N ASP A 131 -15.37 -0.62 7.50
CA ASP A 131 -15.93 -1.82 6.88
C ASP A 131 -17.31 -1.60 6.26
N LYS A 132 -18.04 -0.59 6.75
CA LYS A 132 -19.37 -0.21 6.27
C LYS A 132 -19.35 0.69 5.03
N VAL A 133 -18.18 1.16 4.63
CA VAL A 133 -18.05 2.03 3.46
C VAL A 133 -18.37 1.23 2.20
N SER A 134 -19.42 1.65 1.49
CA SER A 134 -19.82 1.03 0.21
C SER A 134 -19.15 1.68 -1.00
N ASP A 135 -18.74 2.93 -0.87
CA ASP A 135 -18.18 3.72 -1.96
C ASP A 135 -17.02 4.59 -1.44
N ALA A 136 -15.80 4.29 -1.89
CA ALA A 136 -14.60 5.05 -1.56
C ALA A 136 -14.65 6.49 -2.12
N ALA A 137 -15.40 6.74 -3.20
CA ALA A 137 -15.53 8.06 -3.80
C ALA A 137 -16.24 9.06 -2.88
N LYS A 138 -17.02 8.59 -1.87
CA LYS A 138 -17.63 9.45 -0.86
C LYS A 138 -16.62 10.22 0.00
N PHE A 139 -15.38 9.77 0.08
CA PHE A 139 -14.30 10.48 0.76
C PHE A 139 -13.66 11.58 -0.10
N GLY A 140 -14.20 11.82 -1.28
CA GLY A 140 -13.64 12.72 -2.25
C GLY A 140 -12.61 12.04 -3.15
N SER A 141 -12.22 12.74 -4.18
CA SER A 141 -11.22 12.30 -5.14
C SER A 141 -10.20 13.41 -5.33
N TYR A 142 -8.92 13.06 -5.44
CA TYR A 142 -7.88 14.01 -5.83
C TYR A 142 -8.27 14.75 -7.12
N PHE A 143 -8.83 14.03 -8.10
CA PHE A 143 -9.25 14.60 -9.38
C PHE A 143 -10.42 15.56 -9.23
N GLU A 144 -11.29 15.39 -8.25
CA GLU A 144 -12.35 16.35 -7.94
C GLU A 144 -11.78 17.55 -7.17
N LEU A 145 -10.87 17.32 -6.23
CA LEU A 145 -10.24 18.40 -5.46
C LEU A 145 -9.45 19.37 -6.35
N ILE A 146 -8.69 18.87 -7.33
CA ILE A 146 -7.91 19.74 -8.24
C ILE A 146 -8.76 20.56 -9.20
N LYS A 147 -10.04 20.23 -9.41
CA LYS A 147 -10.98 21.07 -10.16
C LYS A 147 -11.39 22.31 -9.37
N ILE A 148 -11.30 22.27 -8.05
CA ILE A 148 -11.66 23.38 -7.17
C ILE A 148 -10.52 24.40 -7.16
N ASN A 149 -10.80 25.66 -7.54
CA ASN A 149 -9.78 26.72 -7.67
C ASN A 149 -8.97 26.95 -6.39
N LYS A 150 -9.56 26.73 -5.21
CA LYS A 150 -8.90 26.85 -3.90
C LYS A 150 -7.71 25.87 -3.75
N PHE A 151 -7.79 24.70 -4.37
CA PHE A 151 -6.79 23.62 -4.25
C PHE A 151 -5.92 23.48 -5.49
N LYS A 152 -6.11 24.32 -6.50
CA LYS A 152 -5.19 24.36 -7.64
C LYS A 152 -3.82 24.83 -7.21
N TYR A 153 -2.79 24.12 -7.64
CA TYR A 153 -1.42 24.59 -7.51
C TYR A 153 -1.27 25.93 -8.23
N LYS A 154 -0.81 26.92 -7.49
CA LYS A 154 -0.42 28.24 -8.05
C LYS A 154 1.10 28.26 -8.06
N ASN A 155 1.68 28.37 -9.25
CA ASN A 155 3.13 28.52 -9.36
C ASN A 155 3.55 29.76 -8.57
N PRO A 156 4.39 29.65 -7.53
CA PRO A 156 4.94 30.83 -6.87
C PRO A 156 5.82 31.55 -7.89
N ARG A 157 5.45 32.77 -8.18
CA ARG A 157 6.29 33.66 -9.00
C ARG A 157 7.46 34.18 -8.19
#